data_b2a8216414ea57c39951df6f2d8acc6f
#
_entry.id   b2a8216414ea57c39951df6f2d8acc6f
#
_cell.length_a   1.000
_cell.length_b   1.000
_cell.length_c   1.000
_cell.angle_alpha   90.00
_cell.angle_beta   90.00
_cell.angle_gamma   90.00
#
_symmetry.space_group_name_H-M   'P 1'
#
loop_
_entity.id
_entity.type
_entity.pdbx_description
1 polymer ?
#
loop_
_entity_poly.entity_id
_entity_poly.type
_entity_poly.pdbx_seq_one_letter_code
_entity_poly.pdbx_strand_id
1 'polypeptide(L)'
;MHMKRLTLLIMAVAFMLPQTIMAGKPENTELKVMSYNIRLGSANDGTNSWAMRYTATGEMLEDQKPDVFGVQEALEYQVRYIEEMCGYEYVGVGRENGKKEGEHMAIFWNKKTVSMLKWGTFWLSETPEKPSMGWDAACRRTATWALMKDKKTGRKFYFINTHLDHKGTEAQKNGLKLIVDRLSEINPDGYPMVLTGDFNITPDNKALTELDAKMQSARKIADKTDSHDTYNGWGRGSGVIDYIYVSGFSSCPEFQTVVKRYNDRKFVSDHYPVVARLIF
;
A
#
# COMPACT_ATOMS: atom_id res chain seq x y z
N MET A 1 59.18 -72.53 17.52
CA MET A 1 57.69 -72.56 17.54
C MET A 1 57.23 -71.19 17.65
N HIS A 2 56.88 -70.50 16.51
CA HIS A 2 56.48 -69.10 16.45
C HIS A 2 54.96 -69.03 16.22
N MET A 3 54.25 -68.58 17.23
CA MET A 3 52.80 -68.22 17.11
C MET A 3 52.64 -66.87 16.46
N LYS A 4 52.03 -66.83 15.26
CA LYS A 4 51.60 -65.60 14.60
C LYS A 4 50.25 -65.09 15.23
N ARG A 5 50.27 -63.93 15.84
CA ARG A 5 49.06 -63.27 16.30
C ARG A 5 48.34 -62.61 15.08
N LEU A 6 47.12 -63.03 14.83
CA LEU A 6 46.25 -62.45 13.81
C LEU A 6 45.46 -61.24 14.41
N THR A 7 45.75 -60.03 13.97
CA THR A 7 45.03 -58.80 14.40
C THR A 7 43.83 -58.59 13.50
N LEU A 8 42.65 -58.74 14.05
CA LEU A 8 41.38 -58.48 13.35
C LEU A 8 41.09 -57.00 13.34
N LEU A 9 41.11 -56.35 12.16
CA LEU A 9 40.77 -54.93 11.97
C LEU A 9 39.27 -54.85 11.73
N ILE A 10 38.50 -54.37 12.71
CA ILE A 10 37.05 -54.08 12.57
C ILE A 10 36.88 -52.67 11.94
N MET A 11 36.49 -52.62 10.66
CA MET A 11 36.05 -51.40 10.01
C MET A 11 34.66 -51.09 10.48
N ALA A 12 34.50 -50.01 11.27
CA ALA A 12 33.19 -49.43 11.58
C ALA A 12 32.70 -48.56 10.39
N VAL A 13 31.72 -49.07 9.67
CA VAL A 13 31.01 -48.30 8.64
C VAL A 13 29.98 -47.40 9.34
N ALA A 14 30.28 -46.12 9.42
CA ALA A 14 29.32 -45.12 9.91
C ALA A 14 28.25 -44.88 8.86
N PHE A 15 27.03 -45.37 9.09
CA PHE A 15 25.85 -45.00 8.31
C PHE A 15 25.47 -43.56 8.63
N MET A 16 25.81 -42.61 7.74
CA MET A 16 25.22 -41.27 7.76
C MET A 16 23.78 -41.37 7.27
N LEU A 17 22.83 -41.32 8.20
CA LEU A 17 21.43 -41.11 7.89
C LEU A 17 21.27 -39.67 7.31
N PRO A 18 20.56 -39.49 6.20
CA PRO A 18 20.27 -38.14 5.70
C PRO A 18 19.40 -37.44 6.74
N GLN A 19 19.90 -36.34 7.30
CA GLN A 19 19.08 -35.42 8.07
C GLN A 19 18.09 -34.75 7.09
N THR A 20 16.85 -35.20 7.11
CA THR A 20 15.75 -34.46 6.51
C THR A 20 15.62 -33.13 7.26
N ILE A 21 16.11 -32.05 6.63
CA ILE A 21 15.80 -30.69 7.06
C ILE A 21 14.29 -30.54 6.88
N MET A 22 13.55 -30.67 7.96
CA MET A 22 12.15 -30.30 7.99
C MET A 22 12.11 -28.80 7.67
N ALA A 23 11.68 -28.47 6.46
CA ALA A 23 11.34 -27.10 6.14
C ALA A 23 10.30 -26.64 7.16
N GLY A 24 10.70 -25.76 8.08
CA GLY A 24 9.79 -25.17 9.05
C GLY A 24 8.59 -24.59 8.29
N LYS A 25 7.38 -24.71 8.84
CA LYS A 25 6.21 -24.03 8.29
C LYS A 25 6.62 -22.59 8.00
N PRO A 26 6.31 -22.03 6.81
CA PRO A 26 6.63 -20.64 6.52
C PRO A 26 6.03 -19.78 7.64
N GLU A 27 6.90 -19.04 8.32
CA GLU A 27 6.48 -18.16 9.40
C GLU A 27 5.47 -17.17 8.83
N ASN A 28 4.26 -17.14 9.38
CA ASN A 28 3.24 -16.19 8.98
C ASN A 28 3.78 -14.78 9.24
N THR A 29 4.17 -14.10 8.18
CA THR A 29 4.68 -12.74 8.29
C THR A 29 3.56 -11.76 8.05
N GLU A 30 3.41 -10.86 8.99
CA GLU A 30 2.49 -9.75 8.91
C GLU A 30 3.08 -8.64 8.05
N LEU A 31 2.27 -8.06 7.19
CA LEU A 31 2.53 -6.86 6.42
C LEU A 31 1.56 -5.77 6.87
N LYS A 32 2.06 -4.66 7.38
CA LYS A 32 1.25 -3.50 7.76
C LYS A 32 1.21 -2.51 6.61
N VAL A 33 0.02 -2.27 6.06
CA VAL A 33 -0.20 -1.36 4.94
C VAL A 33 -1.10 -0.20 5.31
N MET A 34 -0.94 0.96 4.62
CA MET A 34 -1.74 2.15 4.90
C MET A 34 -2.13 2.87 3.60
N SER A 35 -3.29 3.50 3.58
CA SER A 35 -3.71 4.53 2.61
C SER A 35 -3.84 5.86 3.34
N TYR A 36 -3.29 6.94 2.75
CA TYR A 36 -3.27 8.24 3.38
C TYR A 36 -3.43 9.38 2.36
N ASN A 37 -4.64 9.91 2.21
CA ASN A 37 -4.80 11.20 1.56
C ASN A 37 -4.20 12.27 2.48
N ILE A 38 -3.02 12.79 2.09
CA ILE A 38 -2.22 13.72 2.90
C ILE A 38 -2.74 15.15 2.84
N ARG A 39 -3.75 15.42 2.03
CA ARG A 39 -4.27 16.74 1.66
C ARG A 39 -3.26 17.59 0.90
N LEU A 40 -3.71 18.21 -0.17
CA LEU A 40 -2.94 19.09 -1.03
C LEU A 40 -2.20 20.16 -0.22
N GLY A 41 -0.88 20.15 -0.29
CA GLY A 41 -0.04 21.01 0.55
C GLY A 41 -0.17 22.50 0.28
N SER A 42 -0.59 22.87 -0.93
CA SER A 42 -0.85 24.27 -1.34
C SER A 42 -2.27 24.75 -1.05
N ALA A 43 -3.14 23.90 -0.49
CA ALA A 43 -4.51 24.29 -0.15
C ALA A 43 -4.52 25.37 0.93
N ASN A 44 -5.43 26.34 0.78
CA ASN A 44 -5.62 27.39 1.78
C ASN A 44 -6.51 26.90 2.93
N ASP A 45 -5.97 26.05 3.77
CA ASP A 45 -6.67 25.42 4.90
C ASP A 45 -6.44 26.16 6.24
N GLY A 46 -5.89 27.38 6.21
CA GLY A 46 -5.66 28.20 7.40
C GLY A 46 -4.79 27.46 8.44
N THR A 47 -5.33 27.28 9.65
CA THR A 47 -4.65 26.56 10.75
C THR A 47 -4.44 25.07 10.46
N ASN A 48 -5.03 24.51 9.42
CA ASN A 48 -4.86 23.15 8.96
C ASN A 48 -3.96 23.06 7.71
N SER A 49 -3.29 24.15 7.31
CA SER A 49 -2.33 24.14 6.21
C SER A 49 -1.19 23.14 6.44
N TRP A 50 -0.53 22.70 5.39
CA TRP A 50 0.59 21.75 5.49
C TRP A 50 1.66 22.22 6.47
N ALA A 51 2.05 23.49 6.41
CA ALA A 51 3.04 24.09 7.30
C ALA A 51 2.68 23.94 8.79
N MET A 52 1.41 23.78 9.11
CA MET A 52 0.94 23.62 10.49
C MET A 52 0.77 22.17 10.93
N ARG A 53 0.76 21.19 10.00
CA ARG A 53 0.45 19.78 10.30
C ARG A 53 1.51 18.77 9.89
N TYR A 54 2.60 19.17 9.21
CA TYR A 54 3.62 18.24 8.75
C TYR A 54 4.27 17.45 9.90
N THR A 55 4.48 18.07 11.04
CA THR A 55 5.01 17.41 12.26
C THR A 55 4.07 16.33 12.79
N ALA A 56 2.75 16.60 12.77
CA ALA A 56 1.74 15.61 13.17
C ALA A 56 1.70 14.43 12.18
N THR A 57 1.94 14.67 10.88
CA THR A 57 2.13 13.61 9.89
C THR A 57 3.34 12.74 10.21
N GLY A 58 4.48 13.35 10.57
CA GLY A 58 5.68 12.62 10.96
C GLY A 58 5.47 11.76 12.21
N GLU A 59 4.84 12.32 13.25
CA GLU A 59 4.50 11.59 14.49
C GLU A 59 3.52 10.43 14.21
N MET A 60 2.53 10.63 13.36
CA MET A 60 1.60 9.59 12.94
C MET A 60 2.32 8.44 12.21
N LEU A 61 3.23 8.75 11.30
CA LEU A 61 4.02 7.73 10.60
C LEU A 61 4.96 6.98 11.54
N GLU A 62 5.57 7.66 12.51
CA GLU A 62 6.39 7.02 13.54
C GLU A 62 5.58 6.14 14.49
N ASP A 63 4.34 6.50 14.82
CA ASP A 63 3.43 5.70 15.65
C ASP A 63 2.91 4.48 14.87
N GLN A 64 2.44 4.70 13.64
CA GLN A 64 1.84 3.64 12.83
C GLN A 64 2.86 2.68 12.23
N LYS A 65 4.04 3.13 11.85
CA LYS A 65 5.12 2.32 11.26
C LYS A 65 4.67 1.37 10.15
N PRO A 66 3.97 1.85 9.12
CA PRO A 66 3.57 0.98 8.03
C PRO A 66 4.79 0.42 7.29
N ASP A 67 4.70 -0.83 6.82
CA ASP A 67 5.73 -1.41 5.95
C ASP A 67 5.68 -0.80 4.56
N VAL A 68 4.45 -0.59 4.04
CA VAL A 68 4.16 0.04 2.74
C VAL A 68 2.90 0.89 2.84
N PHE A 69 2.92 2.07 2.20
CA PHE A 69 1.71 2.89 2.13
C PHE A 69 1.62 3.73 0.86
N GLY A 70 0.39 4.00 0.45
CA GLY A 70 0.06 4.92 -0.62
C GLY A 70 -0.36 6.28 -0.07
N VAL A 71 0.09 7.37 -0.71
CA VAL A 71 -0.41 8.71 -0.43
C VAL A 71 -1.15 9.28 -1.63
N GLN A 72 -2.14 10.12 -1.38
CA GLN A 72 -2.88 10.88 -2.38
C GLN A 72 -2.72 12.37 -2.09
N GLU A 73 -2.90 13.23 -3.09
CA GLU A 73 -2.75 14.69 -3.05
C GLU A 73 -1.35 15.23 -2.72
N ALA A 74 -0.34 14.38 -2.59
CA ALA A 74 0.99 14.83 -2.21
C ALA A 74 1.69 15.64 -3.31
N LEU A 75 2.09 16.86 -3.03
CA LEU A 75 3.02 17.62 -3.86
C LEU A 75 4.47 17.17 -3.60
N GLU A 76 5.38 17.44 -4.53
CA GLU A 76 6.79 17.02 -4.45
C GLU A 76 7.43 17.31 -3.08
N TYR A 77 7.21 18.48 -2.50
CA TYR A 77 7.81 18.82 -1.20
C TYR A 77 7.20 18.06 -0.01
N GLN A 78 5.94 17.58 -0.14
CA GLN A 78 5.32 16.71 0.87
C GLN A 78 5.88 15.29 0.77
N VAL A 79 6.09 14.81 -0.48
CA VAL A 79 6.75 13.54 -0.75
C VAL A 79 8.18 13.54 -0.20
N ARG A 80 8.95 14.62 -0.46
CA ARG A 80 10.32 14.77 0.07
C ARG A 80 10.36 14.83 1.59
N TYR A 81 9.41 15.48 2.23
CA TYR A 81 9.32 15.48 3.69
C TYR A 81 9.21 14.06 4.26
N ILE A 82 8.36 13.21 3.68
CA ILE A 82 8.20 11.82 4.13
C ILE A 82 9.50 11.04 3.89
N GLU A 83 10.12 11.19 2.72
CA GLU A 83 11.37 10.50 2.38
C GLU A 83 12.51 10.90 3.34
N GLU A 84 12.76 12.19 3.47
CA GLU A 84 13.93 12.73 4.16
C GLU A 84 13.78 12.74 5.68
N MET A 85 12.58 13.06 6.17
CA MET A 85 12.33 13.26 7.60
C MET A 85 11.73 12.04 8.30
N CYS A 86 10.95 11.21 7.57
CA CYS A 86 10.33 10.03 8.15
C CYS A 86 11.06 8.72 7.78
N GLY A 87 12.07 8.77 6.91
CA GLY A 87 12.97 7.66 6.62
C GLY A 87 12.39 6.56 5.73
N TYR A 88 11.37 6.89 4.92
CA TYR A 88 10.81 6.00 3.91
C TYR A 88 11.43 6.26 2.54
N GLU A 89 11.52 5.24 1.71
CA GLU A 89 11.78 5.39 0.28
C GLU A 89 10.47 5.43 -0.49
N TYR A 90 10.44 6.00 -1.70
CA TYR A 90 9.21 6.09 -2.48
C TYR A 90 9.41 5.88 -3.98
N VAL A 91 8.32 5.59 -4.68
CA VAL A 91 8.17 5.65 -6.13
C VAL A 91 6.86 6.35 -6.48
N GLY A 92 6.82 6.93 -7.67
CA GLY A 92 5.68 7.68 -8.19
C GLY A 92 6.14 8.97 -8.84
N VAL A 93 5.27 9.56 -9.65
CA VAL A 93 5.53 10.78 -10.40
C VAL A 93 4.38 11.77 -10.26
N GLY A 94 4.64 13.04 -10.49
CA GLY A 94 3.62 14.07 -10.55
C GLY A 94 2.70 13.88 -11.76
N ARG A 95 1.41 13.95 -11.53
CA ARG A 95 0.35 13.63 -12.50
C ARG A 95 0.33 14.56 -13.71
N GLU A 96 0.88 15.79 -13.60
CA GLU A 96 0.79 16.78 -14.68
C GLU A 96 1.75 16.51 -15.82
N ASN A 97 2.97 16.05 -15.52
CA ASN A 97 4.01 15.88 -16.54
C ASN A 97 4.76 14.55 -16.48
N GLY A 98 4.38 13.63 -15.59
CA GLY A 98 5.08 12.36 -15.38
C GLY A 98 6.47 12.52 -14.76
N LYS A 99 6.72 13.64 -14.09
CA LYS A 99 7.98 13.94 -13.37
C LYS A 99 7.68 14.44 -11.98
N LYS A 100 7.74 15.73 -11.72
CA LYS A 100 7.58 16.34 -10.39
C LYS A 100 6.36 17.25 -10.25
N GLU A 101 5.70 17.57 -11.35
CA GLU A 101 4.62 18.56 -11.37
C GLU A 101 3.26 17.93 -11.05
N GLY A 102 2.54 18.59 -10.14
CA GLY A 102 1.23 18.16 -9.67
C GLY A 102 1.31 17.16 -8.53
N GLU A 103 0.17 16.60 -8.21
CA GLU A 103 0.03 15.60 -7.14
C GLU A 103 0.64 14.26 -7.53
N HIS A 104 1.27 13.60 -6.56
CA HIS A 104 1.85 12.27 -6.68
C HIS A 104 0.92 11.24 -6.03
N MET A 105 0.65 10.16 -6.73
CA MET A 105 0.12 8.94 -6.15
C MET A 105 1.29 8.06 -5.72
N ALA A 106 2.09 8.58 -4.77
CA ALA A 106 3.33 7.92 -4.37
C ALA A 106 3.06 6.68 -3.51
N ILE A 107 3.93 5.68 -3.67
CA ILE A 107 4.00 4.49 -2.83
C ILE A 107 5.29 4.58 -2.03
N PHE A 108 5.16 4.60 -0.70
CA PHE A 108 6.27 4.61 0.25
C PHE A 108 6.49 3.24 0.85
N TRP A 109 7.73 2.91 1.20
CA TRP A 109 8.04 1.68 1.94
C TRP A 109 9.17 1.87 2.93
N ASN A 110 9.09 1.09 4.02
CA ASN A 110 10.16 0.98 4.98
C ASN A 110 11.27 0.10 4.40
N LYS A 111 12.41 0.69 4.04
CA LYS A 111 13.55 -0.04 3.46
C LYS A 111 14.16 -1.10 4.37
N LYS A 112 13.83 -1.12 5.68
CA LYS A 112 14.30 -2.16 6.59
C LYS A 112 13.50 -3.45 6.43
N THR A 113 12.21 -3.36 6.10
CA THR A 113 11.29 -4.52 6.01
C THR A 113 10.95 -4.92 4.57
N VAL A 114 10.94 -3.98 3.64
CA VAL A 114 10.52 -4.21 2.25
C VAL A 114 11.58 -3.72 1.26
N SER A 115 11.68 -4.39 0.11
CA SER A 115 12.45 -3.95 -1.07
C SER A 115 11.49 -3.74 -2.23
N MET A 116 11.64 -2.64 -2.96
CA MET A 116 10.98 -2.41 -4.24
C MET A 116 11.81 -3.06 -5.37
N LEU A 117 11.14 -3.79 -6.27
CA LEU A 117 11.77 -4.53 -7.37
C LEU A 117 11.49 -3.89 -8.73
N LYS A 118 10.25 -3.46 -8.94
CA LYS A 118 9.78 -2.85 -10.19
C LYS A 118 8.60 -1.93 -9.89
N TRP A 119 8.42 -0.88 -10.66
CA TRP A 119 7.27 0.02 -10.52
C TRP A 119 6.90 0.68 -11.84
N GLY A 120 5.73 1.30 -11.87
CA GLY A 120 5.26 2.12 -12.98
C GLY A 120 4.06 2.97 -12.57
N THR A 121 3.77 3.97 -13.38
CA THR A 121 2.59 4.84 -13.24
C THR A 121 1.88 4.91 -14.59
N PHE A 122 0.56 4.95 -14.57
CA PHE A 122 -0.26 5.20 -15.75
C PHE A 122 -1.39 6.19 -15.41
N TRP A 123 -1.90 6.88 -16.42
CA TRP A 123 -2.98 7.85 -16.29
C TRP A 123 -4.34 7.17 -16.41
N LEU A 124 -5.28 7.62 -15.60
CA LEU A 124 -6.67 7.14 -15.68
C LEU A 124 -7.39 7.91 -16.79
N SER A 125 -7.19 7.44 -18.01
CA SER A 125 -7.73 8.03 -19.23
C SER A 125 -7.75 7.03 -20.37
N GLU A 126 -8.30 7.42 -21.50
CA GLU A 126 -8.30 6.66 -22.76
C GLU A 126 -6.89 6.55 -23.39
N THR A 127 -5.91 7.31 -22.87
CA THR A 127 -4.49 7.27 -23.29
C THR A 127 -3.57 7.13 -22.08
N PRO A 128 -3.58 5.97 -21.39
CA PRO A 128 -2.98 5.82 -20.07
C PRO A 128 -1.45 5.88 -20.05
N GLU A 129 -0.78 5.82 -21.19
CA GLU A 129 0.68 5.76 -21.30
C GLU A 129 1.35 7.15 -21.26
N LYS A 130 0.57 8.23 -21.22
CA LYS A 130 1.07 9.61 -21.20
C LYS A 130 0.19 10.52 -20.34
N PRO A 131 0.72 11.66 -19.85
CA PRO A 131 -0.06 12.65 -19.12
C PRO A 131 -1.30 13.06 -19.91
N SER A 132 -2.46 12.65 -19.42
CA SER A 132 -3.77 12.88 -20.05
C SER A 132 -4.87 12.96 -19.02
N MET A 133 -5.97 13.57 -19.41
CA MET A 133 -7.20 13.68 -18.63
C MET A 133 -8.26 12.81 -19.29
N GLY A 134 -8.89 11.92 -18.54
CA GLY A 134 -9.83 10.94 -19.06
C GLY A 134 -11.28 11.32 -18.83
N TRP A 135 -12.15 10.95 -19.78
CA TRP A 135 -13.61 11.07 -19.71
C TRP A 135 -14.05 12.48 -19.26
N ASP A 136 -14.89 12.55 -18.23
CA ASP A 136 -15.41 13.79 -17.63
C ASP A 136 -14.59 14.27 -16.40
N ALA A 137 -13.34 13.81 -16.25
CA ALA A 137 -12.50 14.16 -15.10
C ALA A 137 -12.24 15.66 -14.96
N ALA A 138 -12.26 16.15 -13.73
CA ALA A 138 -11.92 17.55 -13.42
C ALA A 138 -10.41 17.82 -13.44
N CYS A 139 -9.58 16.78 -13.33
CA CYS A 139 -8.11 16.87 -13.37
C CYS A 139 -7.52 15.53 -13.79
N ARG A 140 -6.20 15.53 -14.12
CA ARG A 140 -5.49 14.28 -14.40
C ARG A 140 -5.47 13.40 -13.18
N ARG A 141 -5.68 12.09 -13.37
CA ARG A 141 -5.62 11.07 -12.33
C ARG A 141 -4.66 9.96 -12.75
N THR A 142 -3.99 9.38 -11.80
CA THR A 142 -3.00 8.32 -12.04
C THR A 142 -3.18 7.16 -11.07
N ALA A 143 -2.69 6.00 -11.48
CA ALA A 143 -2.41 4.89 -10.59
C ALA A 143 -0.92 4.54 -10.68
N THR A 144 -0.27 4.43 -9.52
CA THR A 144 1.10 3.96 -9.38
C THR A 144 1.08 2.55 -8.83
N TRP A 145 1.91 1.67 -9.38
CA TRP A 145 2.05 0.30 -8.90
C TRP A 145 3.52 -0.05 -8.65
N ALA A 146 3.77 -0.94 -7.72
CA ALA A 146 5.09 -1.46 -7.42
C ALA A 146 5.05 -2.96 -7.11
N LEU A 147 5.99 -3.72 -7.68
CA LEU A 147 6.33 -5.07 -7.23
C LEU A 147 7.32 -4.94 -6.08
N MET A 148 6.95 -5.52 -4.95
CA MET A 148 7.70 -5.44 -3.72
C MET A 148 8.05 -6.82 -3.19
N LYS A 149 9.03 -6.88 -2.30
CA LYS A 149 9.47 -8.11 -1.64
C LYS A 149 9.63 -7.87 -0.14
N ASP A 150 8.90 -8.63 0.66
CA ASP A 150 9.15 -8.73 2.10
C ASP A 150 10.54 -9.32 2.34
N LYS A 151 11.38 -8.62 3.11
CA LYS A 151 12.78 -9.00 3.32
C LYS A 151 12.93 -10.18 4.26
N LYS A 152 11.99 -10.38 5.18
CA LYS A 152 12.04 -11.46 6.16
C LYS A 152 11.73 -12.81 5.52
N THR A 153 10.68 -12.88 4.71
CA THR A 153 10.20 -14.14 4.11
C THR A 153 10.62 -14.34 2.67
N GLY A 154 11.03 -13.25 1.99
CA GLY A 154 11.28 -13.26 0.55
C GLY A 154 10.02 -13.28 -0.32
N ARG A 155 8.81 -13.24 0.28
CA ARG A 155 7.55 -13.22 -0.45
C ARG A 155 7.39 -11.93 -1.25
N LYS A 156 6.91 -12.06 -2.46
CA LYS A 156 6.62 -10.93 -3.34
C LYS A 156 5.14 -10.58 -3.30
N PHE A 157 4.84 -9.32 -3.50
CA PHE A 157 3.48 -8.79 -3.58
C PHE A 157 3.45 -7.53 -4.42
N TYR A 158 2.29 -7.20 -4.97
CA TYR A 158 2.08 -5.92 -5.63
C TYR A 158 1.36 -4.93 -4.71
N PHE A 159 1.76 -3.68 -4.81
CA PHE A 159 1.08 -2.57 -4.17
C PHE A 159 0.69 -1.55 -5.23
N ILE A 160 -0.57 -1.12 -5.23
CA ILE A 160 -1.12 -0.16 -6.18
C ILE A 160 -1.73 0.99 -5.38
N ASN A 161 -1.53 2.22 -5.83
CA ASN A 161 -2.08 3.41 -5.18
C ASN A 161 -2.71 4.34 -6.21
N THR A 162 -3.89 4.88 -5.92
CA THR A 162 -4.64 5.75 -6.82
C THR A 162 -5.41 6.84 -6.07
N HIS A 163 -5.89 7.83 -6.82
CA HIS A 163 -6.87 8.81 -6.38
C HIS A 163 -7.83 9.05 -7.54
N LEU A 164 -9.07 8.57 -7.41
CA LEU A 164 -10.09 8.73 -8.44
C LEU A 164 -10.58 10.19 -8.53
N ASP A 165 -11.25 10.53 -9.62
CA ASP A 165 -11.73 11.90 -9.79
C ASP A 165 -12.82 12.23 -8.75
N HIS A 166 -12.85 13.51 -8.32
CA HIS A 166 -13.76 13.97 -7.28
C HIS A 166 -15.08 14.55 -7.83
N LYS A 167 -15.23 14.63 -9.17
CA LYS A 167 -16.41 15.19 -9.84
C LYS A 167 -16.96 14.30 -10.94
N GLY A 168 -16.09 13.85 -11.84
CA GLY A 168 -16.48 13.08 -13.02
C GLY A 168 -16.92 11.66 -12.66
N THR A 169 -18.21 11.37 -12.77
CA THR A 169 -18.74 10.04 -12.43
C THR A 169 -18.31 8.98 -13.43
N GLU A 170 -18.19 9.32 -14.71
CA GLU A 170 -17.64 8.42 -15.74
C GLU A 170 -16.13 8.23 -15.53
N ALA A 171 -15.40 9.28 -15.12
CA ALA A 171 -13.98 9.17 -14.81
C ALA A 171 -13.72 8.30 -13.56
N GLN A 172 -14.58 8.37 -12.53
CA GLN A 172 -14.51 7.47 -11.37
C GLN A 172 -14.71 6.02 -11.79
N LYS A 173 -15.80 5.73 -12.49
CA LYS A 173 -16.17 4.38 -12.93
C LYS A 173 -15.13 3.79 -13.89
N ASN A 174 -14.81 4.51 -14.97
CA ASN A 174 -13.91 4.02 -15.99
C ASN A 174 -12.44 4.01 -15.54
N GLY A 175 -12.04 4.97 -14.68
CA GLY A 175 -10.73 4.97 -14.04
C GLY A 175 -10.51 3.73 -13.16
N LEU A 176 -11.50 3.38 -12.32
CA LEU A 176 -11.46 2.17 -11.52
C LEU A 176 -11.48 0.92 -12.38
N LYS A 177 -12.34 0.87 -13.40
CA LYS A 177 -12.38 -0.23 -14.37
C LYS A 177 -11.03 -0.42 -15.07
N LEU A 178 -10.38 0.65 -15.53
CA LEU A 178 -9.05 0.59 -16.14
C LEU A 178 -8.01 -0.02 -15.19
N ILE A 179 -8.05 0.33 -13.90
CA ILE A 179 -7.18 -0.31 -12.90
C ILE A 179 -7.46 -1.81 -12.84
N VAL A 180 -8.74 -2.22 -12.72
CA VAL A 180 -9.16 -3.62 -12.62
C VAL A 180 -8.76 -4.42 -13.88
N ASP A 181 -8.95 -3.87 -15.07
CA ASP A 181 -8.57 -4.49 -16.34
C ASP A 181 -7.05 -4.73 -16.41
N ARG A 182 -6.24 -3.83 -15.84
CA ARG A 182 -4.78 -3.94 -15.83
C ARG A 182 -4.20 -4.82 -14.72
N LEU A 183 -4.99 -5.29 -13.76
CA LEU A 183 -4.46 -6.11 -12.65
C LEU A 183 -3.71 -7.35 -13.14
N SER A 184 -4.20 -8.03 -14.17
CA SER A 184 -3.55 -9.22 -14.73
C SER A 184 -2.27 -8.90 -15.49
N GLU A 185 -2.19 -7.75 -16.14
CA GLU A 185 -0.99 -7.27 -16.84
C GLU A 185 0.10 -6.85 -15.83
N ILE A 186 -0.31 -6.16 -14.76
CA ILE A 186 0.57 -5.71 -13.69
C ILE A 186 1.12 -6.92 -12.93
N ASN A 187 0.28 -7.92 -12.64
CA ASN A 187 0.59 -9.09 -11.83
C ASN A 187 0.43 -10.42 -12.60
N PRO A 188 1.25 -10.68 -13.62
CA PRO A 188 1.16 -11.91 -14.40
C PRO A 188 1.53 -13.17 -13.59
N ASP A 189 2.28 -12.99 -12.50
CA ASP A 189 2.74 -14.10 -11.64
C ASP A 189 1.71 -14.49 -10.57
N GLY A 190 0.60 -13.76 -10.42
CA GLY A 190 -0.44 -14.04 -9.43
C GLY A 190 0.00 -13.86 -7.97
N TYR A 191 0.95 -12.96 -7.69
CA TYR A 191 1.35 -12.65 -6.33
C TYR A 191 0.21 -11.94 -5.55
N PRO A 192 0.23 -11.96 -4.21
CA PRO A 192 -0.68 -11.15 -3.42
C PRO A 192 -0.65 -9.67 -3.84
N MET A 193 -1.81 -9.00 -3.79
CA MET A 193 -1.95 -7.60 -4.18
C MET A 193 -2.65 -6.78 -3.12
N VAL A 194 -2.24 -5.51 -3.01
CA VAL A 194 -2.88 -4.46 -2.24
C VAL A 194 -3.20 -3.30 -3.19
N LEU A 195 -4.42 -2.80 -3.17
CA LEU A 195 -4.83 -1.56 -3.84
C LEU A 195 -5.30 -0.57 -2.78
N THR A 196 -4.66 0.57 -2.70
CA THR A 196 -5.02 1.68 -1.81
C THR A 196 -5.47 2.89 -2.61
N GLY A 197 -6.26 3.75 -1.97
CA GLY A 197 -6.60 5.04 -2.58
C GLY A 197 -7.76 5.75 -1.93
N ASP A 198 -7.85 7.03 -2.24
CA ASP A 198 -9.06 7.81 -2.14
C ASP A 198 -9.86 7.61 -3.43
N PHE A 199 -10.98 6.92 -3.32
CA PHE A 199 -11.78 6.61 -4.50
C PHE A 199 -12.85 7.69 -4.79
N ASN A 200 -13.06 8.64 -3.87
CA ASN A 200 -14.11 9.66 -3.99
C ASN A 200 -15.53 9.09 -4.23
N ILE A 201 -15.74 7.82 -3.92
CA ILE A 201 -17.04 7.12 -3.98
C ILE A 201 -17.28 6.35 -2.70
N THR A 202 -18.54 6.23 -2.32
CA THR A 202 -18.97 5.51 -1.11
C THR A 202 -19.10 3.99 -1.35
N PRO A 203 -19.12 3.15 -0.28
CA PRO A 203 -19.13 1.70 -0.41
C PRO A 203 -20.33 1.08 -1.13
N ASP A 204 -21.40 1.81 -1.32
CA ASP A 204 -22.62 1.42 -2.07
C ASP A 204 -22.55 1.76 -3.57
N ASN A 205 -21.48 2.44 -4.02
CA ASN A 205 -21.33 2.83 -5.42
C ASN A 205 -21.10 1.60 -6.31
N LYS A 206 -21.91 1.48 -7.37
CA LYS A 206 -21.84 0.37 -8.32
C LYS A 206 -20.52 0.24 -9.08
N ALA A 207 -19.73 1.32 -9.15
CA ALA A 207 -18.39 1.27 -9.76
C ALA A 207 -17.46 0.29 -9.04
N LEU A 208 -17.70 -0.04 -7.76
CA LEU A 208 -16.93 -1.02 -7.00
C LEU A 208 -17.22 -2.49 -7.39
N THR A 209 -18.29 -2.77 -8.13
CA THR A 209 -18.74 -4.16 -8.40
C THR A 209 -17.66 -5.00 -9.08
N GLU A 210 -16.97 -4.46 -10.08
CA GLU A 210 -15.92 -5.19 -10.79
C GLU A 210 -14.68 -5.40 -9.92
N LEU A 211 -14.35 -4.43 -9.08
CA LEU A 211 -13.25 -4.53 -8.11
C LEU A 211 -13.58 -5.56 -7.02
N ASP A 212 -14.80 -5.52 -6.45
CA ASP A 212 -15.28 -6.47 -5.44
C ASP A 212 -15.26 -7.93 -5.96
N ALA A 213 -15.38 -8.14 -7.29
CA ALA A 213 -15.26 -9.46 -7.91
C ALA A 213 -13.79 -9.96 -8.03
N LYS A 214 -12.80 -9.10 -7.89
CA LYS A 214 -11.37 -9.41 -8.06
C LYS A 214 -10.57 -9.30 -6.78
N MET A 215 -10.94 -8.39 -5.90
CA MET A 215 -10.26 -8.09 -4.64
C MET A 215 -11.28 -7.90 -3.52
N GLN A 216 -10.84 -8.04 -2.30
CA GLN A 216 -11.69 -7.90 -1.12
C GLN A 216 -11.32 -6.61 -0.36
N SER A 217 -12.32 -5.86 0.09
CA SER A 217 -12.10 -4.72 0.97
C SER A 217 -11.57 -5.21 2.32
N ALA A 218 -10.37 -4.76 2.71
CA ALA A 218 -9.76 -5.10 4.00
C ALA A 218 -10.69 -4.74 5.17
N ARG A 219 -11.41 -3.62 5.07
CA ARG A 219 -12.39 -3.20 6.08
C ARG A 219 -13.54 -4.19 6.26
N LYS A 220 -13.97 -4.86 5.16
CA LYS A 220 -15.08 -5.83 5.20
C LYS A 220 -14.65 -7.20 5.72
N ILE A 221 -13.40 -7.61 5.47
CA ILE A 221 -12.91 -8.96 5.78
C ILE A 221 -12.05 -9.03 7.04
N ALA A 222 -11.67 -7.90 7.63
CA ALA A 222 -10.84 -7.89 8.82
C ALA A 222 -11.55 -8.53 10.03
N ASP A 223 -10.82 -9.35 10.81
CA ASP A 223 -11.32 -9.94 12.05
C ASP A 223 -11.71 -8.86 13.06
N LYS A 224 -10.93 -7.76 13.08
CA LYS A 224 -11.19 -6.57 13.89
C LYS A 224 -11.21 -5.35 12.98
N THR A 225 -12.33 -4.62 12.99
CA THR A 225 -12.51 -3.39 12.20
C THR A 225 -13.23 -2.32 13.02
N ASP A 226 -13.29 -1.10 12.50
CA ASP A 226 -14.02 0.01 13.08
C ASP A 226 -15.09 0.55 12.10
N SER A 227 -15.93 1.47 12.60
CA SER A 227 -17.01 2.11 11.85
C SER A 227 -16.78 3.60 11.57
N HIS A 228 -15.56 4.09 11.76
CA HIS A 228 -15.26 5.51 11.54
C HIS A 228 -15.34 5.88 10.06
N ASP A 229 -15.80 7.09 9.78
CA ASP A 229 -15.65 7.71 8.47
C ASP A 229 -14.17 7.92 8.15
N THR A 230 -13.79 7.87 6.87
CA THR A 230 -12.40 8.13 6.46
C THR A 230 -12.20 9.58 6.06
N TYR A 231 -13.20 10.22 5.45
CA TYR A 231 -13.22 11.66 5.19
C TYR A 231 -13.78 12.41 6.40
N ASN A 232 -13.03 13.36 6.94
CA ASN A 232 -13.43 14.16 8.09
C ASN A 232 -13.67 15.66 7.77
N GLY A 233 -13.16 16.15 6.62
CA GLY A 233 -13.35 17.54 6.17
C GLY A 233 -13.00 18.57 7.25
N TRP A 234 -11.96 18.34 8.03
CA TRP A 234 -11.60 19.16 9.20
C TRP A 234 -12.70 19.19 10.27
N GLY A 235 -13.43 18.09 10.43
CA GLY A 235 -14.54 17.91 11.37
C GLY A 235 -15.89 18.39 10.84
N ARG A 236 -16.01 18.65 9.54
CA ARG A 236 -17.27 19.05 8.88
C ARG A 236 -17.71 18.07 7.79
N GLY A 237 -16.85 17.10 7.45
CA GLY A 237 -17.12 16.06 6.47
C GLY A 237 -17.44 14.72 7.13
N SER A 238 -17.97 13.82 6.33
CA SER A 238 -18.25 12.44 6.70
C SER A 238 -18.24 11.55 5.46
N GLY A 239 -18.08 10.25 5.66
CA GLY A 239 -18.14 9.23 4.62
C GLY A 239 -16.88 8.38 4.53
N VAL A 240 -17.07 7.18 4.01
CA VAL A 240 -15.99 6.23 3.72
C VAL A 240 -15.66 6.33 2.24
N ILE A 241 -14.52 6.91 1.91
CA ILE A 241 -14.04 7.08 0.53
C ILE A 241 -12.59 6.65 0.34
N ASP A 242 -11.89 6.34 1.44
CA ASP A 242 -10.52 5.80 1.43
C ASP A 242 -10.55 4.30 1.65
N TYR A 243 -9.80 3.57 0.83
CA TYR A 243 -9.90 2.11 0.76
C TYR A 243 -8.52 1.44 0.81
N ILE A 244 -8.56 0.21 1.35
CA ILE A 244 -7.54 -0.82 1.17
C ILE A 244 -8.26 -2.06 0.66
N TYR A 245 -7.97 -2.46 -0.59
CA TYR A 245 -8.42 -3.70 -1.20
C TYR A 245 -7.25 -4.69 -1.26
N VAL A 246 -7.53 -5.96 -1.07
CA VAL A 246 -6.50 -7.01 -1.00
C VAL A 246 -6.92 -8.27 -1.77
N SER A 247 -5.94 -8.99 -2.29
CA SER A 247 -6.11 -10.34 -2.84
C SER A 247 -4.87 -11.20 -2.58
N GLY A 248 -5.06 -12.51 -2.41
CA GLY A 248 -3.95 -13.47 -2.26
C GLY A 248 -3.27 -13.48 -0.89
N PHE A 249 -3.77 -12.72 0.09
CA PHE A 249 -3.37 -12.83 1.51
C PHE A 249 -4.20 -13.88 2.21
N SER A 250 -3.63 -14.54 3.22
CA SER A 250 -4.32 -15.61 3.96
C SER A 250 -5.35 -15.09 4.96
N SER A 251 -5.12 -13.90 5.53
CA SER A 251 -6.07 -13.22 6.44
C SER A 251 -5.77 -11.73 6.59
N CYS A 252 -6.73 -10.99 7.15
CA CYS A 252 -6.63 -9.60 7.56
C CYS A 252 -7.03 -9.49 9.04
N PRO A 253 -6.09 -9.63 9.99
CA PRO A 253 -6.41 -9.58 11.42
C PRO A 253 -7.01 -8.26 11.89
N GLU A 254 -6.60 -7.15 11.28
CA GLU A 254 -7.06 -5.83 11.72
C GLU A 254 -7.14 -4.84 10.56
N PHE A 255 -8.21 -4.04 10.55
CA PHE A 255 -8.36 -2.79 9.81
C PHE A 255 -8.66 -1.67 10.81
N GLN A 256 -8.01 -0.52 10.66
CA GLN A 256 -8.15 0.62 11.57
C GLN A 256 -8.21 1.94 10.79
N THR A 257 -9.14 2.81 11.16
CA THR A 257 -9.14 4.23 10.82
C THR A 257 -8.37 4.99 11.91
N VAL A 258 -7.31 5.72 11.54
CA VAL A 258 -6.42 6.38 12.50
C VAL A 258 -6.99 7.72 12.92
N VAL A 259 -7.84 7.72 13.94
CA VAL A 259 -8.51 8.92 14.50
C VAL A 259 -7.76 9.54 15.67
N LYS A 260 -6.62 8.96 16.08
CA LYS A 260 -5.75 9.44 17.16
C LYS A 260 -5.24 10.86 16.86
N ARG A 261 -5.06 11.65 17.91
CA ARG A 261 -4.42 12.98 17.84
C ARG A 261 -2.90 12.84 17.80
N TYR A 262 -2.25 13.67 17.00
CA TYR A 262 -0.80 13.74 16.89
C TYR A 262 -0.34 15.19 16.98
N ASN A 263 0.74 15.45 17.71
CA ASN A 263 1.29 16.79 17.93
C ASN A 263 0.20 17.81 18.32
N ASP A 264 -0.67 17.42 19.28
CA ASP A 264 -1.84 18.16 19.77
C ASP A 264 -2.89 18.52 18.69
N ARG A 265 -2.74 18.01 17.47
CA ARG A 265 -3.72 18.19 16.39
C ARG A 265 -4.77 17.11 16.40
N LYS A 266 -6.02 17.54 16.21
CA LYS A 266 -7.14 16.61 16.05
C LYS A 266 -7.06 15.88 14.70
N PHE A 267 -6.53 16.54 13.68
CA PHE A 267 -6.50 16.03 12.31
C PHE A 267 -5.09 16.15 11.72
N VAL A 268 -4.57 15.09 11.16
CA VAL A 268 -3.33 15.07 10.37
C VAL A 268 -3.58 15.44 8.91
N SER A 269 -4.83 15.26 8.45
CA SER A 269 -5.38 15.62 7.14
C SER A 269 -6.89 15.80 7.27
N ASP A 270 -7.56 16.29 6.22
CA ASP A 270 -9.03 16.24 6.11
C ASP A 270 -9.57 14.83 5.80
N HIS A 271 -8.66 13.86 5.64
CA HIS A 271 -8.93 12.44 5.70
C HIS A 271 -8.21 11.81 6.91
N TYR A 272 -8.78 10.75 7.45
CA TYR A 272 -8.08 9.88 8.40
C TYR A 272 -7.31 8.81 7.63
N PRO A 273 -6.03 8.57 7.93
CA PRO A 273 -5.33 7.42 7.37
C PRO A 273 -6.05 6.12 7.73
N VAL A 274 -6.07 5.17 6.80
CA VAL A 274 -6.59 3.82 7.06
C VAL A 274 -5.45 2.81 6.99
N VAL A 275 -5.44 1.85 7.90
CA VAL A 275 -4.38 0.87 8.08
C VAL A 275 -4.97 -0.52 8.08
N ALA A 276 -4.30 -1.48 7.43
CA ALA A 276 -4.63 -2.89 7.53
C ALA A 276 -3.38 -3.71 7.88
N ARG A 277 -3.59 -4.79 8.65
CA ARG A 277 -2.59 -5.82 8.93
C ARG A 277 -2.97 -7.05 8.11
N LEU A 278 -2.03 -7.51 7.31
CA LEU A 278 -2.25 -8.60 6.35
C LEU A 278 -1.29 -9.74 6.65
N ILE A 279 -1.77 -10.98 6.56
CA ILE A 279 -0.94 -12.17 6.72
C ILE A 279 -0.78 -12.83 5.34
N PHE A 280 0.47 -13.10 4.97
CA PHE A 280 0.79 -13.80 3.72
C PHE A 280 0.32 -15.25 3.70
#